data_1f4d7452e392c440714fc1f9446e9580
#
_entry.id   1f4d7452e392c440714fc1f9446e9580
#
_cell.length_a   1.000
_cell.length_b   1.000
_cell.length_c   1.000
_cell.angle_alpha   90.00
_cell.angle_beta   90.00
_cell.angle_gamma   90.00
#
_symmetry.space_group_name_H-M   'P 1'
#
loop_
_entity.id
_entity.type
_entity.pdbx_description
1 polymer ?
#
loop_
_entity_poly.entity_id
_entity_poly.type
_entity_poly.pdbx_seq_one_letter_code
_entity_poly.pdbx_strand_id
1 'polypeptide(L)'
;MFVLPEWGKKCHEGGEYTRNLKTESECRRMTVEIEKRFNKPGDGGTVYFMGRRHSPDRPYGCYMWRNYDVWWNTYDNGRTSPSARSICKMVWSK
;
A
#
# COMPACT_ATOMS: atom_id res chain seq x y z
N MET A 1 10.67 7.23 0.07
CA MET A 1 10.79 6.00 -0.74
C MET A 1 9.79 4.97 -0.27
N PHE A 2 9.10 4.34 -1.18
CA PHE A 2 8.14 3.30 -0.85
C PHE A 2 8.67 1.92 -1.24
N VAL A 3 8.09 0.89 -0.63
CA VAL A 3 8.38 -0.50 -0.93
C VAL A 3 7.05 -1.21 -1.19
N LEU A 4 7.02 -2.03 -2.22
CA LEU A 4 5.84 -2.84 -2.56
C LEU A 4 6.19 -4.32 -2.41
N PRO A 5 5.87 -4.93 -1.26
CA PRO A 5 5.96 -6.38 -1.14
C PRO A 5 5.07 -7.06 -2.17
N GLU A 6 5.27 -8.33 -2.37
CA GLU A 6 4.43 -9.09 -3.28
C GLU A 6 2.97 -9.08 -2.84
N TRP A 7 2.09 -9.32 -3.79
CA TRP A 7 0.65 -9.42 -3.51
C TRP A 7 0.39 -10.45 -2.42
N GLY A 8 -0.48 -10.09 -1.47
CA GLY A 8 -0.84 -10.98 -0.38
C GLY A 8 0.11 -10.97 0.80
N LYS A 9 1.13 -10.12 0.79
CA LYS A 9 2.12 -10.06 1.86
C LYS A 9 1.94 -8.80 2.71
N LYS A 10 2.26 -8.91 3.99
CA LYS A 10 2.32 -7.77 4.90
C LYS A 10 3.62 -7.03 4.74
N CYS A 11 3.68 -5.78 5.23
CA CYS A 11 4.88 -4.97 5.10
C CYS A 11 6.12 -5.64 5.68
N HIS A 12 6.01 -6.20 6.89
CA HIS A 12 7.16 -6.84 7.52
C HIS A 12 7.63 -8.11 6.78
N GLU A 13 6.78 -8.67 5.93
CA GLU A 13 7.14 -9.84 5.12
C GLU A 13 7.91 -9.46 3.86
N GLY A 14 7.96 -8.16 3.54
CA GLY A 14 8.68 -7.65 2.38
C GLY A 14 10.16 -7.39 2.63
N GLY A 15 10.63 -7.60 3.87
CA GLY A 15 12.01 -7.40 4.23
C GLY A 15 12.18 -6.93 5.65
N GLU A 16 13.40 -7.07 6.17
CA GLU A 16 13.72 -6.77 7.57
C GLU A 16 13.43 -5.31 7.95
N TYR A 17 13.65 -4.40 7.02
CA TYR A 17 13.50 -2.97 7.27
C TYR A 17 12.23 -2.39 6.66
N THR A 18 11.33 -3.23 6.22
CA THR A 18 10.08 -2.81 5.59
C THR A 18 8.98 -2.71 6.63
N ARG A 19 8.36 -1.55 6.74
CA ARG A 19 7.34 -1.26 7.74
C ARG A 19 6.12 -0.60 7.13
N ASN A 20 4.99 -0.69 7.82
CA ASN A 20 3.78 0.02 7.44
C ASN A 20 3.99 1.53 7.48
N LEU A 21 3.30 2.24 6.60
CA LEU A 21 3.17 3.69 6.73
C LEU A 21 2.34 3.97 7.98
N LYS A 22 2.60 5.08 8.63
CA LYS A 22 1.97 5.40 9.92
C LYS A 22 0.74 6.27 9.82
N THR A 23 0.59 7.01 8.74
CA THR A 23 -0.50 7.97 8.60
C THR A 23 -1.12 7.92 7.22
N GLU A 24 -2.36 8.38 7.16
CA GLU A 24 -3.05 8.53 5.89
C GLU A 24 -2.32 9.53 4.97
N SER A 25 -1.73 10.58 5.52
CA SER A 25 -0.94 11.54 4.74
C SER A 25 0.22 10.88 4.02
N GLU A 26 0.92 9.97 4.70
CA GLU A 26 1.99 9.21 4.07
C GLU A 26 1.44 8.35 2.93
N CYS A 27 0.28 7.72 3.15
CA CYS A 27 -0.37 6.89 2.15
C CYS A 27 -0.70 7.70 0.89
N ARG A 28 -1.25 8.91 1.07
CA ARG A 28 -1.54 9.81 -0.04
C ARG A 28 -0.28 10.19 -0.81
N ARG A 29 0.80 10.53 -0.10
CA ARG A 29 2.06 10.91 -0.75
C ARG A 29 2.67 9.75 -1.51
N MET A 30 2.61 8.55 -0.96
CA MET A 30 3.14 7.37 -1.64
C MET A 30 2.32 7.02 -2.86
N THR A 31 1.01 7.28 -2.84
CA THR A 31 0.16 7.07 -4.00
C THR A 31 0.64 7.92 -5.18
N VAL A 32 1.01 9.18 -4.92
CA VAL A 32 1.54 10.06 -5.97
C VAL A 32 2.84 9.51 -6.55
N GLU A 33 3.72 9.01 -5.68
CA GLU A 33 4.99 8.44 -6.14
C GLU A 33 4.78 7.17 -6.97
N ILE A 34 3.83 6.33 -6.55
CA ILE A 34 3.50 5.09 -7.28
C ILE A 34 2.91 5.45 -8.63
N GLU A 35 2.03 6.43 -8.69
CA GLU A 35 1.41 6.89 -9.92
C GLU A 35 2.47 7.31 -10.95
N LYS A 36 3.48 8.02 -10.51
CA LYS A 36 4.57 8.46 -11.40
C LYS A 36 5.31 7.29 -12.03
N ARG A 37 5.41 6.16 -11.30
CA ARG A 37 6.14 4.98 -11.78
C ARG A 37 5.30 4.04 -12.62
N PHE A 38 4.01 3.92 -12.31
CA PHE A 38 3.14 2.91 -12.90
C PHE A 38 2.07 3.48 -13.81
N ASN A 39 1.99 4.80 -13.94
CA ASN A 39 1.02 5.41 -14.80
C ASN A 39 1.53 5.41 -16.24
N LYS A 40 1.23 4.33 -16.94
CA LYS A 40 1.63 4.20 -18.34
C LYS A 40 0.43 4.45 -19.24
N PRO A 41 0.55 5.35 -20.21
CA PRO A 41 -0.52 5.58 -21.17
C PRO A 41 -0.93 4.27 -21.84
N GLY A 42 -2.22 3.99 -21.86
CA GLY A 42 -2.75 2.80 -22.51
C GLY A 42 -2.84 1.56 -21.65
N ASP A 43 -2.29 1.57 -20.43
CA ASP A 43 -2.33 0.41 -19.55
C ASP A 43 -3.62 0.30 -18.74
N GLY A 44 -4.46 1.31 -18.77
CA GLY A 44 -5.69 1.29 -18.00
C GLY A 44 -5.45 1.31 -16.49
N GLY A 45 -4.21 1.45 -16.07
CA GLY A 45 -3.83 1.39 -14.66
C GLY A 45 -3.43 2.73 -14.11
N THR A 46 -4.40 3.60 -13.84
CA THR A 46 -4.12 4.82 -13.08
C THR A 46 -4.28 4.49 -11.61
N VAL A 47 -3.30 4.92 -10.81
CA VAL A 47 -3.30 4.69 -9.37
C VAL A 47 -3.97 5.87 -8.68
N TYR A 48 -5.05 5.61 -7.93
CA TYR A 48 -5.78 6.66 -7.25
C TYR A 48 -5.85 6.39 -5.75
N PHE A 49 -5.73 7.44 -4.95
CA PHE A 49 -6.02 7.33 -3.54
C PHE A 49 -7.52 7.50 -3.34
N MET A 50 -8.17 6.44 -2.87
CA MET A 50 -9.63 6.39 -2.74
C MET A 50 -10.14 6.91 -1.41
N GLY A 51 -9.32 6.83 -0.37
CA GLY A 51 -9.73 7.32 0.93
C GLY A 51 -9.47 6.34 2.05
N ARG A 52 -10.25 6.49 3.12
CA ARG A 52 -10.14 5.73 4.34
C ARG A 52 -11.13 4.57 4.36
N ARG A 53 -10.69 3.46 4.91
CA ARG A 53 -11.53 2.27 5.06
C ARG A 53 -11.26 1.65 6.43
N HIS A 54 -12.23 0.94 6.96
CA HIS A 54 -12.07 0.19 8.21
C HIS A 54 -12.61 -1.22 7.96
N SER A 55 -11.75 -2.10 7.47
CA SER A 55 -12.16 -3.42 7.02
C SER A 55 -11.24 -4.53 7.55
N PRO A 56 -11.81 -5.56 8.21
CA PRO A 56 -11.03 -6.69 8.67
C PRO A 56 -10.52 -7.59 7.53
N ASP A 57 -11.11 -7.47 6.36
CA ASP A 57 -10.77 -8.31 5.20
C ASP A 57 -9.72 -7.69 4.28
N ARG A 58 -9.10 -6.60 4.72
CA ARG A 58 -8.06 -5.90 3.96
C ARG A 58 -6.84 -5.70 4.85
N PRO A 59 -5.65 -5.60 4.26
CA PRO A 59 -4.46 -5.38 5.07
C PRO A 59 -4.49 -4.03 5.77
N TYR A 60 -3.88 -3.99 6.94
CA TYR A 60 -3.77 -2.76 7.71
C TYR A 60 -2.89 -1.74 7.00
N GLY A 61 -3.26 -0.48 7.10
CA GLY A 61 -2.45 0.62 6.62
C GLY A 61 -2.73 0.95 5.15
N CYS A 62 -1.69 1.36 4.46
CA CYS A 62 -1.78 1.74 3.06
C CYS A 62 -1.67 0.50 2.17
N TYR A 63 -2.65 0.30 1.30
CA TYR A 63 -2.59 -0.83 0.39
C TYR A 63 -3.20 -0.47 -0.97
N MET A 64 -2.77 -1.19 -2.00
CA MET A 64 -3.29 -1.06 -3.35
C MET A 64 -4.07 -2.32 -3.70
N TRP A 65 -5.29 -2.14 -4.17
CA TRP A 65 -6.12 -3.24 -4.65
C TRP A 65 -5.73 -3.58 -6.10
N ARG A 66 -6.13 -4.74 -6.56
CA ARG A 66 -5.80 -5.23 -7.92
C ARG A 66 -6.21 -4.30 -9.06
N ASN A 67 -7.14 -3.38 -8.82
CA ASN A 67 -7.56 -2.37 -9.79
C ASN A 67 -6.77 -1.06 -9.67
N TYR A 68 -5.69 -1.08 -8.87
CA TYR A 68 -4.82 0.07 -8.60
C TYR A 68 -5.45 1.18 -7.76
N ASP A 69 -6.59 0.92 -7.12
CA ASP A 69 -7.13 1.82 -6.11
C ASP A 69 -6.33 1.69 -4.82
N VAL A 70 -5.95 2.81 -4.24
CA VAL A 70 -5.19 2.84 -2.99
C VAL A 70 -6.10 3.28 -1.86
N TRP A 71 -6.01 2.58 -0.75
CA TRP A 71 -6.83 2.81 0.43
C TRP A 71 -5.96 2.90 1.67
N TRP A 72 -6.43 3.68 2.65
CA TRP A 72 -5.88 3.68 3.99
C TRP A 72 -6.82 2.91 4.91
N ASN A 73 -6.39 1.73 5.35
CA ASN A 73 -7.20 0.87 6.21
C ASN A 73 -6.80 1.06 7.67
N THR A 74 -7.76 1.50 8.49
CA THR A 74 -7.55 1.77 9.91
C THR A 74 -7.73 0.55 10.81
N TYR A 75 -8.16 -0.58 10.26
CA TYR A 75 -8.37 -1.81 11.01
C TYR A 75 -7.02 -2.49 11.25
N ASP A 76 -6.53 -2.46 12.49
CA ASP A 76 -5.14 -2.86 12.81
C ASP A 76 -4.88 -4.37 12.71
N ASN A 77 -5.89 -5.20 12.77
CA ASN A 77 -5.78 -6.65 12.59
C ASN A 77 -6.26 -7.10 11.21
N GLY A 78 -6.14 -6.25 10.21
CA GLY A 78 -6.60 -6.55 8.87
C GLY A 78 -5.87 -7.73 8.26
N ARG A 79 -6.58 -8.48 7.43
CA ARG A 79 -6.05 -9.67 6.77
C ARG A 79 -5.43 -9.31 5.43
N THR A 80 -4.36 -10.02 5.08
CA THR A 80 -3.82 -9.93 3.73
C THR A 80 -4.79 -10.59 2.74
N SER A 81 -4.68 -10.19 1.49
CA SER A 81 -5.47 -10.74 0.41
C SER A 81 -4.58 -10.85 -0.82
N PRO A 82 -4.72 -11.93 -1.62
CA PRO A 82 -3.95 -12.04 -2.86
C PRO A 82 -4.30 -10.95 -3.88
N SER A 83 -5.38 -10.21 -3.66
CA SER A 83 -5.78 -9.09 -4.51
C SER A 83 -5.32 -7.74 -3.96
N ALA A 84 -4.61 -7.73 -2.83
CA ALA A 84 -4.12 -6.52 -2.20
C ALA A 84 -2.60 -6.55 -2.07
N ARG A 85 -1.99 -5.40 -2.27
CA ARG A 85 -0.55 -5.24 -2.14
C ARG A 85 -0.28 -4.10 -1.18
N SER A 86 0.41 -4.38 -0.09
CA SER A 86 0.71 -3.36 0.90
C SER A 86 1.68 -2.32 0.34
N ILE A 87 1.47 -1.07 0.70
CA ILE A 87 2.38 0.02 0.36
C ILE A 87 3.13 0.36 1.63
N CYS A 88 4.42 0.22 1.59
CA CYS A 88 5.27 0.24 2.78
C CYS A 88 6.40 1.23 2.62
N LYS A 89 7.11 1.47 3.70
CA LYS A 89 8.33 2.27 3.67
C LYS A 89 9.50 1.46 4.20
N MET A 90 10.69 1.83 3.79
CA MET A 90 11.90 1.26 4.33
C MET A 90 12.36 2.10 5.51
N VAL A 91 12.63 1.43 6.63
CA VAL A 91 13.12 2.09 7.84
C VAL A 91 14.53 1.58 8.11
N TRP A 92 15.49 2.50 8.09
CA TRP A 92 16.86 2.15 8.43
C TRP A 92 17.00 2.10 9.94
N SER A 93 17.43 0.95 10.42
CA SER A 93 17.71 0.75 11.83
C SER A 93 19.20 0.60 12.01
N LYS A 94 19.74 1.32 12.95
CA LYS A 94 21.11 1.12 13.39
C LYS A 94 21.13 0.62 14.80
#